data_ac99c6ce838584250a06335bf7054ad8
#
_entry.id   ac99c6ce838584250a06335bf7054ad8
#
_cell.length_a   1.000
_cell.length_b   1.000
_cell.length_c   1.000
_cell.angle_alpha   90.00
_cell.angle_beta   90.00
_cell.angle_gamma   90.00
#
_symmetry.space_group_name_H-M   'P 1'
#
loop_
_entity.id
_entity.type
_entity.pdbx_description
1 polymer ?
#
loop_
_entity_poly.entity_id
_entity_poly.type
_entity_poly.pdbx_seq_one_letter_code
_entity_poly.pdbx_strand_id
1 'polypeptide(L)'
;RGLGDVYKRQACQVQAALALPENRPALDVNAACSGFLYGTAVARGLLATLGGQYALVIGTEALSRLMDPADRSTCVLFGDGAGAAVFELTDTSAPFAITLGARGDAAIHAGGPSRAGSAPISMDGRAVFRFAVDALPKCLHTVLDETRLTLEDLSWVVCHQANSRIIDHCVKALHADAAKFYKNMDRHGNTSAASIPVALNEMAEAGLLKAGQKVSCIGFGGGLTWGGMLVTYSPLSHG
;
A
#
# COMPACT_ATOMS: atom_id res chain seq x y z
N ARG A 1 -0.90 -3.77 -15.71
CA ARG A 1 -0.21 -2.84 -16.65
C ARG A 1 -0.19 -3.47 -18.04
N GLY A 2 -0.67 -2.74 -19.08
CA GLY A 2 -0.49 -3.13 -20.46
C GLY A 2 0.99 -3.02 -20.88
N LEU A 3 1.44 -3.82 -21.85
CA LEU A 3 2.84 -3.78 -22.35
C LEU A 3 3.31 -2.38 -22.76
N GLY A 4 2.39 -1.45 -23.10
CA GLY A 4 2.71 -0.07 -23.41
C GLY A 4 3.32 0.73 -22.25
N ASP A 5 3.04 0.37 -21.00
CA ASP A 5 3.56 1.07 -19.81
C ASP A 5 4.89 0.48 -19.31
N VAL A 6 5.23 -0.73 -19.71
CA VAL A 6 6.50 -1.38 -19.33
C VAL A 6 7.71 -0.64 -19.92
N TYR A 7 7.53 0.03 -21.05
CA TYR A 7 8.61 0.79 -21.72
C TYR A 7 8.83 2.19 -21.16
N LYS A 8 7.92 2.71 -20.33
CA LYS A 8 7.99 4.11 -19.89
C LYS A 8 8.83 4.35 -18.64
N ARG A 9 9.12 3.30 -17.84
CA ARG A 9 9.90 3.40 -16.60
C ARG A 9 9.48 4.61 -15.77
N GLN A 10 8.28 4.56 -15.20
CA GLN A 10 7.63 5.70 -14.55
C GLN A 10 8.49 6.29 -13.42
N ALA A 11 9.14 5.45 -12.62
CA ALA A 11 10.03 5.90 -11.57
C ALA A 11 11.19 6.77 -12.10
N CYS A 12 11.81 6.41 -13.26
CA CYS A 12 12.85 7.23 -13.88
C CYS A 12 12.31 8.56 -14.41
N GLN A 13 11.05 8.60 -14.89
CA GLN A 13 10.43 9.86 -15.33
C GLN A 13 10.15 10.78 -14.13
N VAL A 14 9.70 10.24 -13.01
CA VAL A 14 9.52 11.00 -11.76
C VAL A 14 10.87 11.51 -11.25
N GLN A 15 11.91 10.66 -11.26
CA GLN A 15 13.27 11.06 -10.88
C GLN A 15 13.73 12.27 -11.69
N ALA A 16 13.58 12.24 -13.02
CA ALA A 16 13.95 13.35 -13.90
C ALA A 16 13.11 14.61 -13.64
N ALA A 17 11.78 14.45 -13.46
CA ALA A 17 10.87 15.57 -13.21
C ALA A 17 11.15 16.29 -11.88
N LEU A 18 11.62 15.54 -10.87
CA LEU A 18 12.02 16.07 -9.57
C LEU A 18 13.49 16.51 -9.51
N ALA A 19 14.22 16.43 -10.63
CA ALA A 19 15.64 16.73 -10.71
C ALA A 19 16.49 16.00 -9.67
N LEU A 20 16.11 14.75 -9.33
CA LEU A 20 16.87 13.94 -8.38
C LEU A 20 18.17 13.43 -9.02
N PRO A 21 19.22 13.19 -8.22
CA PRO A 21 20.53 12.77 -8.72
C PRO A 21 20.46 11.46 -9.53
N GLU A 22 21.12 11.43 -10.70
CA GLU A 22 21.13 10.26 -11.59
C GLU A 22 21.85 9.04 -11.01
N ASN A 23 22.73 9.23 -10.03
CA ASN A 23 23.44 8.16 -9.33
C ASN A 23 22.58 7.47 -8.24
N ARG A 24 21.28 7.71 -8.23
CA ARG A 24 20.32 7.05 -7.34
C ARG A 24 19.40 6.13 -8.14
N PRO A 25 19.12 4.90 -7.63
CA PRO A 25 18.27 3.97 -8.35
C PRO A 25 16.81 4.48 -8.40
N ALA A 26 16.18 4.26 -9.55
CA ALA A 26 14.76 4.47 -9.75
C ALA A 26 14.17 3.26 -10.46
N LEU A 27 13.14 2.64 -9.93
CA LEU A 27 12.54 1.42 -10.46
C LEU A 27 11.04 1.34 -10.16
N ASP A 28 10.34 0.62 -11.03
CA ASP A 28 8.93 0.31 -10.83
C ASP A 28 8.79 -1.07 -10.18
N VAL A 29 7.93 -1.16 -9.16
CA VAL A 29 7.57 -2.40 -8.46
C VAL A 29 6.09 -2.69 -8.67
N ASN A 30 5.73 -3.93 -8.94
CA ASN A 30 4.34 -4.34 -9.07
C ASN A 30 4.02 -5.50 -8.12
N ALA A 31 3.13 -5.25 -7.17
CA ALA A 31 2.51 -6.24 -6.30
C ALA A 31 1.02 -5.90 -6.09
N ALA A 32 0.36 -5.40 -7.13
CA ALA A 32 -1.03 -4.95 -7.10
C ALA A 32 -1.29 -4.02 -5.90
N CYS A 33 -2.40 -4.23 -5.16
CA CYS A 33 -2.77 -3.36 -4.04
C CYS A 33 -1.78 -3.42 -2.86
N SER A 34 -0.89 -4.41 -2.79
CA SER A 34 0.22 -4.46 -1.84
C SER A 34 1.46 -3.69 -2.32
N GLY A 35 1.41 -3.08 -3.50
CA GLY A 35 2.57 -2.47 -4.19
C GLY A 35 3.30 -1.43 -3.34
N PHE A 36 2.59 -0.63 -2.53
CA PHE A 36 3.22 0.34 -1.64
C PHE A 36 4.07 -0.34 -0.55
N LEU A 37 3.57 -1.41 0.06
CA LEU A 37 4.31 -2.17 1.09
C LEU A 37 5.53 -2.88 0.49
N TYR A 38 5.37 -3.51 -0.68
CA TYR A 38 6.48 -4.14 -1.41
C TYR A 38 7.52 -3.11 -1.86
N GLY A 39 7.07 -1.95 -2.37
CA GLY A 39 7.95 -0.85 -2.74
C GLY A 39 8.76 -0.33 -1.55
N THR A 40 8.13 -0.23 -0.37
CA THR A 40 8.82 0.18 0.87
C THR A 40 9.89 -0.84 1.29
N ALA A 41 9.59 -2.14 1.21
CA ALA A 41 10.58 -3.19 1.51
C ALA A 41 11.78 -3.14 0.57
N VAL A 42 11.53 -2.98 -0.75
CA VAL A 42 12.58 -2.82 -1.76
C VAL A 42 13.42 -1.57 -1.49
N ALA A 43 12.75 -0.43 -1.25
CA ALA A 43 13.41 0.84 -0.96
C ALA A 43 14.33 0.74 0.26
N ARG A 44 13.85 0.13 1.36
CA ARG A 44 14.66 -0.10 2.56
C ARG A 44 15.88 -0.97 2.28
N GLY A 45 15.70 -2.06 1.53
CA GLY A 45 16.81 -2.92 1.12
C GLY A 45 17.88 -2.17 0.31
N LEU A 46 17.45 -1.32 -0.63
CA LEU A 46 18.36 -0.50 -1.42
C LEU A 46 19.08 0.56 -0.59
N LEU A 47 18.38 1.25 0.33
CA LEU A 47 19.00 2.20 1.25
C LEU A 47 20.09 1.52 2.10
N ALA A 48 19.80 0.37 2.67
CA ALA A 48 20.74 -0.38 3.48
C ALA A 48 21.97 -0.90 2.69
N THR A 49 21.77 -1.26 1.41
CA THR A 49 22.83 -1.84 0.57
C THR A 49 23.69 -0.78 -0.11
N LEU A 50 23.08 0.32 -0.58
CA LEU A 50 23.75 1.35 -1.37
C LEU A 50 24.16 2.58 -0.57
N GLY A 51 23.89 2.61 0.74
CA GLY A 51 24.28 3.71 1.62
C GLY A 51 23.49 5.00 1.37
N GLY A 52 22.16 4.91 1.31
CA GLY A 52 21.26 6.08 1.24
C GLY A 52 20.55 6.31 2.57
N GLN A 53 20.03 7.52 2.75
CA GLN A 53 19.24 7.90 3.92
C GLN A 53 17.74 7.98 3.61
N TYR A 54 17.37 8.49 2.44
CA TYR A 54 15.98 8.74 2.07
C TYR A 54 15.56 7.95 0.83
N ALA A 55 14.33 7.48 0.83
CA ALA A 55 13.68 6.90 -0.35
C ALA A 55 12.27 7.44 -0.52
N LEU A 56 11.91 7.81 -1.74
CA LEU A 56 10.56 8.17 -2.13
C LEU A 56 9.85 6.93 -2.67
N VAL A 57 8.76 6.53 -2.02
CA VAL A 57 7.90 5.42 -2.46
C VAL A 57 6.55 5.99 -2.89
N ILE A 58 6.15 5.69 -4.11
CA ILE A 58 4.93 6.23 -4.74
C ILE A 58 4.00 5.07 -5.09
N GLY A 59 2.78 5.09 -4.57
CA GLY A 59 1.67 4.29 -5.07
C GLY A 59 0.90 5.11 -6.09
N THR A 60 0.75 4.61 -7.32
CA THR A 60 0.01 5.32 -8.38
C THR A 60 -0.76 4.34 -9.24
N GLU A 61 -2.03 4.67 -9.48
CA GLU A 61 -2.96 3.80 -10.19
C GLU A 61 -3.90 4.60 -11.08
N ALA A 62 -4.17 4.06 -12.27
CA ALA A 62 -5.20 4.51 -13.19
C ALA A 62 -6.11 3.33 -13.53
N LEU A 63 -6.84 2.86 -12.50
CA LEU A 63 -7.65 1.63 -12.58
C LEU A 63 -8.88 1.81 -13.48
N SER A 64 -9.35 3.05 -13.66
CA SER A 64 -10.42 3.39 -14.60
C SER A 64 -10.15 2.88 -16.01
N ARG A 65 -8.87 2.75 -16.39
CA ARG A 65 -8.45 2.22 -17.70
C ARG A 65 -8.51 0.70 -17.82
N LEU A 66 -8.67 0.02 -16.70
CA LEU A 66 -8.68 -1.44 -16.60
C LEU A 66 -10.07 -1.99 -16.27
N MET A 67 -11.07 -1.13 -16.10
CA MET A 67 -12.43 -1.54 -15.74
C MET A 67 -13.32 -1.59 -16.98
N ASP A 68 -14.30 -2.50 -16.94
CA ASP A 68 -15.44 -2.48 -17.84
C ASP A 68 -16.55 -1.63 -17.20
N PRO A 69 -16.94 -0.49 -17.78
CA PRO A 69 -18.02 0.35 -17.26
C PRO A 69 -19.38 -0.38 -17.17
N ALA A 70 -19.58 -1.46 -17.94
CA ALA A 70 -20.79 -2.27 -17.90
C ALA A 70 -20.78 -3.29 -16.75
N ASP A 71 -19.62 -3.66 -16.22
CA ASP A 71 -19.51 -4.54 -15.06
C ASP A 71 -19.65 -3.77 -13.74
N ARG A 72 -20.88 -3.68 -13.25
CA ARG A 72 -21.20 -3.01 -11.98
C ARG A 72 -20.63 -3.71 -10.75
N SER A 73 -20.10 -4.90 -10.87
CA SER A 73 -19.46 -5.61 -9.74
C SER A 73 -18.05 -5.10 -9.44
N THR A 74 -17.41 -4.45 -10.40
CA THR A 74 -16.04 -3.93 -10.28
C THR A 74 -15.96 -2.41 -10.49
N CYS A 75 -16.65 -1.84 -11.49
CA CYS A 75 -16.49 -0.43 -11.86
C CYS A 75 -16.89 0.57 -10.75
N VAL A 76 -17.75 0.16 -9.81
CA VAL A 76 -18.17 0.99 -8.68
C VAL A 76 -17.23 0.92 -7.47
N LEU A 77 -16.23 0.04 -7.49
CA LEU A 77 -15.35 -0.21 -6.36
C LEU A 77 -14.03 0.54 -6.46
N PHE A 78 -13.47 0.63 -7.68
CA PHE A 78 -12.12 1.12 -7.91
C PHE A 78 -12.09 2.60 -8.25
N GLY A 79 -11.03 3.28 -7.84
CA GLY A 79 -10.73 4.67 -8.18
C GLY A 79 -9.30 4.84 -8.68
N ASP A 80 -9.05 5.95 -9.37
CA ASP A 80 -7.72 6.39 -9.74
C ASP A 80 -7.12 7.22 -8.61
N GLY A 81 -5.81 7.15 -8.43
CA GLY A 81 -5.14 7.93 -7.41
C GLY A 81 -3.63 7.75 -7.41
N ALA A 82 -2.97 8.72 -6.77
CA ALA A 82 -1.55 8.66 -6.49
C ALA A 82 -1.28 9.22 -5.09
N GLY A 83 -0.39 8.57 -4.36
CA GLY A 83 0.10 9.03 -3.07
C GLY A 83 1.55 8.62 -2.89
N ALA A 84 2.28 9.38 -2.10
CA ALA A 84 3.70 9.16 -1.90
C ALA A 84 4.08 9.32 -0.42
N ALA A 85 5.15 8.63 -0.02
CA ALA A 85 5.80 8.84 1.26
C ALA A 85 7.32 8.84 1.10
N VAL A 86 7.98 9.70 1.85
CA VAL A 86 9.43 9.68 2.01
C VAL A 86 9.74 8.82 3.24
N PHE A 87 10.56 7.81 3.05
CA PHE A 87 11.07 6.97 4.13
C PHE A 87 12.51 7.37 4.43
N GLU A 88 12.80 7.52 5.71
CA GLU A 88 14.14 7.76 6.21
C GLU A 88 14.67 6.49 6.87
N LEU A 89 15.88 6.07 6.47
CA LEU A 89 16.63 5.04 7.18
C LEU A 89 17.42 5.71 8.30
N THR A 90 17.04 5.45 9.54
CA THR A 90 17.67 6.06 10.72
C THR A 90 18.43 5.01 11.52
N ASP A 91 19.47 5.44 12.22
CA ASP A 91 20.21 4.63 13.21
C ASP A 91 19.53 4.62 14.58
N THR A 92 18.32 5.18 14.67
CA THR A 92 17.58 5.23 15.92
C THR A 92 16.99 3.88 16.27
N SER A 93 16.71 3.65 17.56
CA SER A 93 15.98 2.48 18.05
C SER A 93 14.47 2.53 17.75
N ALA A 94 14.03 3.37 16.82
CA ALA A 94 12.63 3.43 16.42
C ALA A 94 12.18 2.08 15.87
N PRO A 95 11.06 1.52 16.36
CA PRO A 95 10.62 0.20 15.94
C PRO A 95 10.22 0.22 14.47
N PHE A 96 10.74 -0.76 13.72
CA PHE A 96 10.40 -1.03 12.34
C PHE A 96 10.26 -2.53 12.14
N ALA A 97 9.19 -2.95 11.48
CA ALA A 97 9.02 -4.30 10.96
C ALA A 97 8.32 -4.26 9.61
N ILE A 98 8.56 -5.24 8.78
CA ILE A 98 7.83 -5.42 7.51
C ILE A 98 7.73 -6.91 7.19
N THR A 99 6.51 -7.38 6.95
CA THR A 99 6.23 -8.75 6.52
C THR A 99 5.53 -8.72 5.16
N LEU A 100 5.91 -9.63 4.29
CA LEU A 100 5.34 -9.75 2.95
C LEU A 100 5.07 -11.22 2.64
N GLY A 101 4.07 -11.48 1.81
CA GLY A 101 3.78 -12.81 1.32
C GLY A 101 3.02 -12.80 0.02
N ALA A 102 3.14 -13.89 -0.73
CA ALA A 102 2.47 -14.08 -2.01
C ALA A 102 2.01 -15.51 -2.21
N ARG A 103 0.91 -15.68 -2.96
CA ARG A 103 0.40 -16.99 -3.39
C ARG A 103 -0.23 -16.84 -4.78
N GLY A 104 0.11 -17.73 -5.70
CA GLY A 104 -0.57 -17.79 -7.00
C GLY A 104 -2.05 -18.14 -6.83
N ASP A 105 -2.95 -17.22 -7.24
CA ASP A 105 -4.39 -17.36 -7.11
C ASP A 105 -5.10 -16.44 -8.10
N ALA A 106 -6.18 -16.89 -8.70
CA ALA A 106 -6.93 -16.16 -9.72
C ALA A 106 -8.11 -15.35 -9.15
N ALA A 107 -8.26 -15.24 -7.83
CA ALA A 107 -9.38 -14.55 -7.19
C ALA A 107 -9.45 -13.05 -7.54
N ILE A 108 -8.32 -12.44 -7.88
CA ILE A 108 -8.26 -11.10 -8.49
C ILE A 108 -7.41 -11.23 -9.75
N HIS A 109 -8.01 -10.96 -10.89
CA HIS A 109 -7.36 -11.01 -12.17
C HIS A 109 -7.47 -9.66 -12.88
N ALA A 110 -6.34 -9.04 -13.16
CA ALA A 110 -6.26 -7.94 -14.10
C ALA A 110 -5.71 -8.52 -15.40
N GLY A 111 -6.53 -8.52 -16.44
CA GLY A 111 -6.13 -9.12 -17.70
C GLY A 111 -4.89 -8.47 -18.26
N GLY A 112 -3.89 -9.32 -18.57
CA GLY A 112 -2.73 -8.91 -19.34
C GLY A 112 -3.12 -8.60 -20.81
N PRO A 113 -2.21 -8.02 -21.60
CA PRO A 113 -2.46 -7.78 -23.02
C PRO A 113 -2.72 -9.11 -23.70
N SER A 114 -3.96 -9.34 -24.13
CA SER A 114 -4.29 -10.39 -25.07
C SER A 114 -4.12 -9.82 -26.49
N ARG A 115 -3.95 -10.70 -27.50
CA ARG A 115 -3.99 -10.30 -28.92
C ARG A 115 -5.31 -9.60 -29.31
N ALA A 116 -6.35 -9.70 -28.45
CA ALA A 116 -7.69 -9.13 -28.63
C ALA A 116 -7.96 -7.87 -27.78
N GLY A 117 -6.94 -7.33 -27.07
CA GLY A 117 -7.08 -6.21 -26.13
C GLY A 117 -6.82 -6.62 -24.69
N SER A 118 -6.73 -5.65 -23.76
CA SER A 118 -6.62 -5.94 -22.34
C SER A 118 -7.96 -6.42 -21.80
N ALA A 119 -8.01 -7.58 -21.14
CA ALA A 119 -9.20 -7.99 -20.42
C ALA A 119 -9.39 -7.09 -19.17
N PRO A 120 -10.62 -6.67 -18.86
CA PRO A 120 -10.88 -5.86 -17.68
C PRO A 120 -10.54 -6.60 -16.38
N ILE A 121 -10.44 -5.85 -15.28
CA ILE A 121 -10.30 -6.44 -13.95
C ILE A 121 -11.53 -7.30 -13.65
N SER A 122 -11.27 -8.54 -13.24
CA SER A 122 -12.30 -9.44 -12.72
C SER A 122 -11.94 -9.89 -11.30
N MET A 123 -12.94 -10.11 -10.45
CA MET A 123 -12.73 -10.42 -9.05
C MET A 123 -13.81 -11.37 -8.51
N ASP A 124 -13.40 -12.46 -7.87
CA ASP A 124 -14.26 -13.21 -6.96
C ASP A 124 -14.29 -12.52 -5.59
N GLY A 125 -15.27 -11.63 -5.41
CA GLY A 125 -15.37 -10.84 -4.19
C GLY A 125 -15.50 -11.67 -2.91
N ARG A 126 -16.05 -12.89 -2.97
CA ARG A 126 -16.17 -13.78 -1.79
C ARG A 126 -14.84 -14.43 -1.44
N ALA A 127 -14.09 -14.89 -2.43
CA ALA A 127 -12.76 -15.45 -2.22
C ALA A 127 -11.81 -14.38 -1.69
N VAL A 128 -11.84 -13.18 -2.27
CA VAL A 128 -11.04 -12.02 -1.84
C VAL A 128 -11.39 -11.62 -0.41
N PHE A 129 -12.67 -11.54 -0.06
CA PHE A 129 -13.08 -11.20 1.31
C PHE A 129 -12.54 -12.21 2.32
N ARG A 130 -12.75 -13.54 2.09
CA ARG A 130 -12.24 -14.60 2.98
C ARG A 130 -10.74 -14.51 3.16
N PHE A 131 -10.01 -14.27 2.08
CA PHE A 131 -8.56 -14.10 2.15
C PHE A 131 -8.16 -12.87 2.96
N ALA A 132 -8.76 -11.72 2.69
CA ALA A 132 -8.40 -10.45 3.32
C ALA A 132 -8.62 -10.46 4.84
N VAL A 133 -9.77 -11.00 5.30
CA VAL A 133 -10.09 -11.04 6.73
C VAL A 133 -9.21 -12.01 7.54
N ASP A 134 -8.54 -12.94 6.86
CA ASP A 134 -7.52 -13.81 7.45
C ASP A 134 -6.11 -13.19 7.37
N ALA A 135 -5.75 -12.62 6.24
CA ALA A 135 -4.40 -12.10 5.96
C ALA A 135 -4.08 -10.82 6.77
N LEU A 136 -5.03 -9.86 6.87
CA LEU A 136 -4.76 -8.58 7.51
C LEU A 136 -4.43 -8.70 9.01
N PRO A 137 -5.23 -9.43 9.83
CA PRO A 137 -4.88 -9.63 11.23
C PRO A 137 -3.54 -10.34 11.41
N LYS A 138 -3.23 -11.34 10.58
CA LYS A 138 -1.94 -12.05 10.63
C LYS A 138 -0.76 -11.12 10.35
N CYS A 139 -0.87 -10.26 9.33
CA CYS A 139 0.16 -9.28 9.03
C CYS A 139 0.40 -8.34 10.21
N LEU A 140 -0.70 -7.86 10.83
CA LEU A 140 -0.58 -6.97 11.98
C LEU A 140 0.07 -7.66 13.17
N HIS A 141 -0.35 -8.88 13.52
CA HIS A 141 0.29 -9.65 14.59
C HIS A 141 1.78 -9.87 14.31
N THR A 142 2.15 -10.28 13.09
CA THR A 142 3.56 -10.50 12.73
C THR A 142 4.42 -9.25 12.98
N VAL A 143 3.99 -8.07 12.53
CA VAL A 143 4.79 -6.84 12.73
C VAL A 143 4.82 -6.38 14.19
N LEU A 144 3.76 -6.65 14.96
CA LEU A 144 3.73 -6.40 16.39
C LEU A 144 4.69 -7.33 17.15
N ASP A 145 4.66 -8.62 16.85
CA ASP A 145 5.54 -9.62 17.45
C ASP A 145 7.02 -9.33 17.18
N GLU A 146 7.36 -9.01 15.91
CA GLU A 146 8.73 -8.65 15.52
C GLU A 146 9.25 -7.39 16.22
N THR A 147 8.36 -6.43 16.52
CA THR A 147 8.71 -5.21 17.22
C THR A 147 8.52 -5.28 18.73
N ARG A 148 7.96 -6.37 19.24
CA ARG A 148 7.59 -6.57 20.65
C ARG A 148 6.63 -5.49 21.16
N LEU A 149 5.73 -5.04 20.27
CA LEU A 149 4.70 -4.06 20.57
C LEU A 149 3.33 -4.75 20.63
N THR A 150 2.39 -4.05 21.24
CA THR A 150 0.98 -4.44 21.31
C THR A 150 0.11 -3.49 20.48
N LEU A 151 -1.16 -3.82 20.30
CA LEU A 151 -2.13 -2.93 19.62
C LEU A 151 -2.31 -1.59 20.35
N GLU A 152 -2.15 -1.59 21.65
CA GLU A 152 -2.26 -0.39 22.49
C GLU A 152 -1.13 0.59 22.19
N ASP A 153 0.06 0.09 21.84
CA ASP A 153 1.23 0.90 21.50
C ASP A 153 1.10 1.60 20.15
N LEU A 154 0.19 1.14 19.28
CA LEU A 154 -0.08 1.77 18.00
C LEU A 154 -0.99 2.98 18.18
N SER A 155 -0.61 4.08 17.53
CA SER A 155 -1.50 5.24 17.37
C SER A 155 -2.52 4.99 16.27
N TRP A 156 -2.10 4.35 15.18
CA TRP A 156 -2.94 4.13 14.00
C TRP A 156 -2.65 2.80 13.31
N VAL A 157 -3.70 2.25 12.70
CA VAL A 157 -3.64 1.16 11.73
C VAL A 157 -4.27 1.65 10.42
N VAL A 158 -3.48 1.72 9.37
CA VAL A 158 -3.90 2.13 8.03
C VAL A 158 -3.95 0.91 7.13
N CYS A 159 -5.16 0.40 6.92
CA CYS A 159 -5.39 -0.72 6.01
C CYS A 159 -5.42 -0.24 4.55
N HIS A 160 -5.09 -1.12 3.61
CA HIS A 160 -5.51 -0.94 2.23
C HIS A 160 -7.02 -0.67 2.17
N GLN A 161 -7.41 0.41 1.49
CA GLN A 161 -8.78 0.94 1.46
C GLN A 161 -9.64 0.21 0.40
N ALA A 162 -9.76 -1.12 0.53
CA ALA A 162 -10.50 -1.93 -0.43
C ALA A 162 -12.01 -1.94 -0.18
N ASN A 163 -12.41 -2.12 1.08
CA ASN A 163 -13.80 -2.25 1.49
C ASN A 163 -13.90 -2.07 3.00
N SER A 164 -14.84 -1.22 3.45
CA SER A 164 -15.07 -0.96 4.87
C SER A 164 -15.39 -2.21 5.68
N ARG A 165 -16.15 -3.16 5.09
CA ARG A 165 -16.52 -4.42 5.77
C ARG A 165 -15.30 -5.29 6.11
N ILE A 166 -14.25 -5.25 5.28
CA ILE A 166 -12.99 -5.96 5.55
C ILE A 166 -12.29 -5.33 6.76
N ILE A 167 -12.20 -4.00 6.80
CA ILE A 167 -11.60 -3.27 7.92
C ILE A 167 -12.40 -3.50 9.20
N ASP A 168 -13.73 -3.41 9.13
CA ASP A 168 -14.61 -3.67 10.28
C ASP A 168 -14.47 -5.09 10.82
N HIS A 169 -14.30 -6.08 9.92
CA HIS A 169 -14.04 -7.45 10.32
C HIS A 169 -12.67 -7.58 11.01
N CYS A 170 -11.64 -6.94 10.46
CA CYS A 170 -10.30 -6.91 11.04
C CYS A 170 -10.33 -6.31 12.47
N VAL A 171 -10.99 -5.16 12.65
CA VAL A 171 -11.19 -4.53 13.97
C VAL A 171 -11.82 -5.51 14.97
N LYS A 172 -12.90 -6.19 14.55
CA LYS A 172 -13.59 -7.18 15.41
C LYS A 172 -12.71 -8.38 15.74
N ALA A 173 -12.02 -8.94 14.76
CA ALA A 173 -11.16 -10.10 14.94
C ALA A 173 -9.97 -9.82 15.87
N LEU A 174 -9.50 -8.59 15.88
CA LEU A 174 -8.39 -8.12 16.71
C LEU A 174 -8.86 -7.61 18.09
N HIS A 175 -10.16 -7.54 18.34
CA HIS A 175 -10.74 -6.88 19.52
C HIS A 175 -10.20 -5.46 19.72
N ALA A 176 -9.96 -4.75 18.61
CA ALA A 176 -9.28 -3.47 18.58
C ALA A 176 -10.25 -2.29 18.70
N ASP A 177 -9.72 -1.14 19.14
CA ASP A 177 -10.44 0.13 19.06
C ASP A 177 -10.58 0.57 17.60
N ALA A 178 -11.83 0.66 17.11
CA ALA A 178 -12.15 1.09 15.76
C ALA A 178 -11.63 2.51 15.44
N ALA A 179 -11.47 3.36 16.43
CA ALA A 179 -10.97 4.73 16.25
C ALA A 179 -9.50 4.76 15.79
N LYS A 180 -8.74 3.70 15.99
CA LYS A 180 -7.36 3.57 15.49
C LYS A 180 -7.29 3.19 14.00
N PHE A 181 -8.41 2.80 13.36
CA PHE A 181 -8.46 2.35 11.96
C PHE A 181 -9.01 3.43 11.05
N TYR A 182 -8.11 4.08 10.32
CA TYR A 182 -8.49 5.15 9.40
C TYR A 182 -9.19 4.60 8.15
N LYS A 183 -10.23 5.32 7.68
CA LYS A 183 -11.00 4.97 6.49
C LYS A 183 -11.26 6.21 5.65
N ASN A 184 -11.08 6.09 4.32
CA ASN A 184 -11.36 7.15 3.35
C ASN A 184 -11.87 6.62 2.00
N MET A 185 -12.21 5.31 1.92
CA MET A 185 -12.69 4.70 0.68
C MET A 185 -14.06 5.24 0.22
N ASP A 186 -14.81 5.88 1.09
CA ASP A 186 -16.05 6.59 0.76
C ASP A 186 -15.83 7.77 -0.19
N ARG A 187 -14.64 8.36 -0.17
CA ARG A 187 -14.25 9.50 -1.01
C ARG A 187 -13.45 9.09 -2.25
N HIS A 188 -12.61 8.07 -2.12
CA HIS A 188 -11.63 7.70 -3.15
C HIS A 188 -11.88 6.35 -3.81
N GLY A 189 -12.74 5.51 -3.22
CA GLY A 189 -12.85 4.11 -3.62
C GLY A 189 -11.58 3.32 -3.32
N ASN A 190 -11.42 2.20 -4.01
CA ASN A 190 -10.22 1.38 -3.94
C ASN A 190 -9.20 1.89 -4.97
N THR A 191 -8.21 2.64 -4.54
CA THR A 191 -7.10 3.15 -5.37
C THR A 191 -5.87 2.21 -5.34
N SER A 192 -6.06 0.93 -5.07
CA SER A 192 -5.00 -0.10 -5.08
C SER A 192 -3.77 0.29 -4.27
N ALA A 193 -2.56 0.29 -4.86
CA ALA A 193 -1.32 0.64 -4.18
C ALA A 193 -1.26 2.11 -3.70
N ALA A 194 -2.07 3.00 -4.27
CA ALA A 194 -2.14 4.40 -3.84
C ALA A 194 -2.93 4.57 -2.53
N SER A 195 -3.78 3.62 -2.14
CA SER A 195 -4.76 3.80 -1.07
C SER A 195 -4.14 4.07 0.31
N ILE A 196 -3.06 3.38 0.66
CA ILE A 196 -2.35 3.60 1.93
C ILE A 196 -1.67 4.97 1.95
N PRO A 197 -0.81 5.36 0.97
CA PRO A 197 -0.16 6.66 1.01
C PRO A 197 -1.14 7.84 0.87
N VAL A 198 -2.25 7.71 0.14
CA VAL A 198 -3.33 8.73 0.13
C VAL A 198 -3.95 8.87 1.51
N ALA A 199 -4.26 7.77 2.20
CA ALA A 199 -4.79 7.82 3.56
C ALA A 199 -3.80 8.47 4.54
N LEU A 200 -2.51 8.12 4.46
CA LEU A 200 -1.47 8.73 5.30
C LEU A 200 -1.34 10.23 5.06
N ASN A 201 -1.40 10.68 3.80
CA ASN A 201 -1.35 12.10 3.48
C ASN A 201 -2.55 12.87 4.06
N GLU A 202 -3.77 12.37 3.86
CA GLU A 202 -4.97 12.99 4.44
C GLU A 202 -4.91 13.07 5.97
N MET A 203 -4.41 12.01 6.62
CA MET A 203 -4.22 11.99 8.07
C MET A 203 -3.19 13.04 8.51
N ALA A 204 -2.11 13.22 7.75
CA ALA A 204 -1.10 14.24 8.03
C ALA A 204 -1.66 15.65 7.87
N GLU A 205 -2.36 15.93 6.76
CA GLU A 205 -3.01 17.21 6.50
C GLU A 205 -4.08 17.56 7.54
N ALA A 206 -4.85 16.55 7.98
CA ALA A 206 -5.82 16.71 9.06
C ALA A 206 -5.18 16.83 10.46
N GLY A 207 -3.86 16.76 10.56
CA GLY A 207 -3.13 16.82 11.82
C GLY A 207 -3.40 15.64 12.75
N LEU A 208 -3.86 14.50 12.22
CA LEU A 208 -4.06 13.27 12.98
C LEU A 208 -2.75 12.55 13.27
N LEU A 209 -1.76 12.67 12.37
CA LEU A 209 -0.43 12.10 12.56
C LEU A 209 0.46 13.09 13.33
N LYS A 210 1.09 12.60 14.38
CA LYS A 210 2.02 13.37 15.23
C LYS A 210 3.40 12.70 15.24
N ALA A 211 4.45 13.49 15.34
CA ALA A 211 5.82 12.99 15.44
C ALA A 211 5.94 11.91 16.54
N GLY A 212 6.66 10.84 16.25
CA GLY A 212 6.90 9.74 17.17
C GLY A 212 5.78 8.72 17.26
N GLN A 213 4.62 8.94 16.62
CA GLN A 213 3.54 7.96 16.58
C GLN A 213 3.92 6.71 15.80
N LYS A 214 3.54 5.55 16.34
CA LYS A 214 3.69 4.26 15.68
C LYS A 214 2.47 3.99 14.81
N VAL A 215 2.71 3.80 13.53
CA VAL A 215 1.69 3.56 12.51
C VAL A 215 1.95 2.21 11.87
N SER A 216 0.96 1.32 11.91
CA SER A 216 1.01 0.09 11.15
C SER A 216 0.21 0.23 9.85
N CYS A 217 0.81 -0.13 8.71
CA CYS A 217 0.13 -0.22 7.43
C CYS A 217 0.01 -1.69 7.03
N ILE A 218 -1.20 -2.13 6.69
CA ILE A 218 -1.47 -3.52 6.29
C ILE A 218 -2.28 -3.57 5.01
N GLY A 219 -1.98 -4.51 4.13
CA GLY A 219 -2.64 -4.58 2.84
C GLY A 219 -2.60 -5.97 2.21
N PHE A 220 -3.43 -6.14 1.21
CA PHE A 220 -3.51 -7.33 0.37
C PHE A 220 -3.90 -6.92 -1.05
N GLY A 221 -3.65 -7.78 -2.01
CA GLY A 221 -3.97 -7.50 -3.42
C GLY A 221 -3.96 -8.73 -4.31
N GLY A 222 -4.14 -8.48 -5.58
CA GLY A 222 -4.02 -9.51 -6.62
C GLY A 222 -2.66 -10.22 -6.58
N GLY A 223 -2.70 -11.48 -6.98
CA GLY A 223 -1.56 -12.34 -6.95
C GLY A 223 -1.92 -13.74 -6.41
N LEU A 224 -2.44 -13.96 -5.20
CA LEU A 224 -2.62 -12.97 -4.13
C LEU A 224 -1.32 -12.51 -3.51
N THR A 225 -1.26 -11.26 -3.13
CA THR A 225 -0.16 -10.69 -2.35
C THR A 225 -0.70 -10.10 -1.04
N TRP A 226 0.12 -10.01 -0.02
CA TRP A 226 -0.21 -9.35 1.24
C TRP A 226 1.03 -8.81 1.92
N GLY A 227 0.83 -7.94 2.89
CA GLY A 227 1.92 -7.42 3.70
C GLY A 227 1.44 -6.55 4.85
N GLY A 228 2.36 -6.34 5.76
CA GLY A 228 2.24 -5.41 6.86
C GLY A 228 3.56 -4.72 7.12
N MET A 229 3.52 -3.48 7.53
CA MET A 229 4.68 -2.76 8.03
C MET A 229 4.32 -1.94 9.26
N LEU A 230 5.30 -1.72 10.11
CA LEU A 230 5.23 -0.82 11.24
C LEU A 230 6.34 0.21 11.09
N VAL A 231 5.96 1.49 11.19
CA VAL A 231 6.86 2.63 11.06
C VAL A 231 6.59 3.64 12.16
N THR A 232 7.58 4.46 12.47
CA THR A 232 7.40 5.65 13.30
C THR A 232 7.21 6.86 12.39
N TYR A 233 6.13 7.61 12.60
CA TYR A 233 5.84 8.80 11.81
C TYR A 233 6.74 9.97 12.23
N SER A 234 7.29 10.64 11.23
CA SER A 234 7.98 11.92 11.37
C SER A 234 7.39 12.90 10.35
N PRO A 235 6.95 14.10 10.76
CA PRO A 235 6.51 15.09 9.80
C PRO A 235 7.68 15.54 8.93
N LEU A 236 7.38 15.91 7.69
CA LEU A 236 8.39 16.56 6.84
C LEU A 236 8.80 17.87 7.50
N SER A 237 10.09 18.03 7.77
CA SER A 237 10.63 19.32 8.20
C SER A 237 10.58 20.25 6.99
N HIS A 238 9.75 21.29 7.07
CA HIS A 238 9.84 22.41 6.15
C HIS A 238 11.16 23.15 6.49
N GLY A 239 12.20 22.90 5.68
CA GLY A 239 13.44 23.69 5.72
C GLY A 239 13.23 25.06 5.08
#